data_6b9592284fbed65411b264b66226a4b9
#
_entry.id   6b9592284fbed65411b264b66226a4b9
#
_cell.length_a   1.000
_cell.length_b   1.000
_cell.length_c   1.000
_cell.angle_alpha   90.00
_cell.angle_beta   90.00
_cell.angle_gamma   90.00
#
_symmetry.space_group_name_H-M   'P 1'
#
loop_
_entity.id
_entity.type
_entity.pdbx_description
1 polymer ?
#
loop_
_entity_poly.entity_id
_entity_poly.type
_entity_poly.pdbx_seq_one_letter_code
_entity_poly.pdbx_strand_id
1 'polypeptide(L)'
;MKTKGFERKRRIIVGVSGASGAIYAYRLIQVLADSGIEVHFVASKAGLEVLEYECGLTMVQLTQMVHKIYDVNRIDSAIASGSFPCESMVIVPCSMKTLGSLANGIAGNLLTRAADVTLKEGRKLVL
;
A
#
# COMPACT_ATOMS: atom_id res chain seq x y z
N MET A 1 -29.46 -10.85 15.20
CA MET A 1 -29.23 -11.38 13.86
C MET A 1 -28.29 -10.44 13.07
N LYS A 2 -27.36 -11.01 12.42
CA LYS A 2 -26.44 -10.25 11.66
C LYS A 2 -26.96 -9.99 10.25
N THR A 3 -26.85 -8.77 9.80
CA THR A 3 -27.26 -8.38 8.46
C THR A 3 -26.04 -8.33 7.56
N LYS A 4 -25.98 -9.21 6.57
CA LYS A 4 -24.80 -9.36 5.72
C LYS A 4 -24.43 -8.07 4.98
N GLY A 5 -25.42 -7.29 4.55
CA GLY A 5 -25.17 -6.06 3.82
C GLY A 5 -24.44 -4.98 4.60
N PHE A 6 -24.32 -5.14 5.92
CA PHE A 6 -23.65 -4.16 6.77
C PHE A 6 -22.23 -4.56 7.17
N GLU A 7 -21.76 -5.70 6.71
CA GLU A 7 -20.40 -6.09 6.96
C GLU A 7 -19.45 -5.19 6.19
N ARG A 8 -18.52 -4.57 6.90
CA ARG A 8 -17.51 -3.76 6.26
C ARG A 8 -16.51 -4.62 5.55
N LYS A 9 -16.17 -4.20 4.34
CA LYS A 9 -15.05 -4.79 3.64
C LYS A 9 -13.76 -4.35 4.33
N ARG A 10 -12.89 -5.31 4.63
CA ARG A 10 -11.59 -5.01 5.22
C ARG A 10 -10.64 -4.52 4.14
N ARG A 11 -9.91 -3.45 4.44
CA ARG A 11 -8.99 -2.84 3.49
C ARG A 11 -7.64 -2.60 4.13
N ILE A 12 -6.58 -2.90 3.40
CA ILE A 12 -5.21 -2.61 3.81
C ILE A 12 -4.48 -1.99 2.64
N ILE A 13 -3.75 -0.91 2.92
CA ILE A 13 -2.91 -0.27 1.92
C ILE A 13 -1.55 -0.94 1.96
N VAL A 14 -1.08 -1.41 0.81
CA VAL A 14 0.27 -1.98 0.68
C VAL A 14 1.08 -1.06 -0.20
N GLY A 15 2.15 -0.52 0.36
CA GLY A 15 3.08 0.34 -0.34
C GLY A 15 4.39 -0.38 -0.60
N VAL A 16 5.01 -0.08 -1.75
CA VAL A 16 6.29 -0.67 -2.12
C VAL A 16 7.23 0.44 -2.57
N SER A 17 8.39 0.53 -1.95
CA SER A 17 9.41 1.48 -2.35
C SER A 17 10.63 0.74 -2.90
N GLY A 18 11.61 1.49 -3.40
CA GLY A 18 12.73 0.93 -4.16
C GLY A 18 13.84 0.38 -3.28
N ALA A 19 13.59 -0.70 -2.59
CA ALA A 19 14.59 -1.41 -1.82
C ALA A 19 14.50 -2.90 -2.12
N SER A 20 15.54 -3.66 -1.80
CA SER A 20 15.50 -5.12 -1.95
C SER A 20 14.50 -5.71 -0.96
N GLY A 21 13.91 -6.85 -1.31
CA GLY A 21 12.93 -7.53 -0.46
C GLY A 21 11.52 -7.47 -1.02
N ALA A 22 11.36 -7.25 -2.32
CA ALA A 22 10.04 -7.21 -2.96
C ALA A 22 9.26 -8.51 -2.79
N ILE A 23 9.94 -9.63 -2.55
CA ILE A 23 9.28 -10.91 -2.31
C ILE A 23 8.35 -10.84 -1.10
N TYR A 24 8.69 -10.04 -0.09
CA TYR A 24 7.84 -9.89 1.08
C TYR A 24 6.53 -9.18 0.73
N ALA A 25 6.59 -8.18 -0.14
CA ALA A 25 5.38 -7.51 -0.63
C ALA A 25 4.51 -8.47 -1.43
N TYR A 26 5.13 -9.23 -2.32
CA TYR A 26 4.43 -10.20 -3.15
C TYR A 26 3.70 -11.21 -2.26
N ARG A 27 4.41 -11.79 -1.30
CA ARG A 27 3.83 -12.78 -0.40
C ARG A 27 2.72 -12.19 0.48
N LEU A 28 2.93 -10.98 0.99
CA LEU A 28 1.91 -10.30 1.79
C LEU A 28 0.63 -10.10 0.98
N ILE A 29 0.75 -9.62 -0.24
CA ILE A 29 -0.41 -9.40 -1.12
C ILE A 29 -1.16 -10.71 -1.34
N GLN A 30 -0.46 -11.81 -1.58
CA GLN A 30 -1.10 -13.12 -1.74
C GLN A 30 -1.90 -13.51 -0.50
N VAL A 31 -1.29 -13.38 0.67
CA VAL A 31 -1.92 -13.75 1.92
C VAL A 31 -3.15 -12.90 2.21
N LEU A 32 -3.05 -11.58 1.99
CA LEU A 32 -4.17 -10.68 2.21
C LEU A 32 -5.32 -10.98 1.26
N ALA A 33 -5.01 -11.17 -0.02
CA ALA A 33 -6.02 -11.49 -1.03
C ALA A 33 -6.73 -12.81 -0.70
N ASP A 34 -5.97 -13.84 -0.32
CA ASP A 34 -6.53 -15.14 0.06
C ASP A 34 -7.39 -15.05 1.31
N SER A 35 -7.15 -14.05 2.14
CA SER A 35 -7.94 -13.82 3.36
C SER A 35 -9.18 -12.96 3.11
N GLY A 36 -9.46 -12.61 1.86
CA GLY A 36 -10.62 -11.79 1.51
C GLY A 36 -10.46 -10.32 1.84
N ILE A 37 -9.24 -9.85 2.05
CA ILE A 37 -8.97 -8.44 2.36
C ILE A 37 -8.68 -7.69 1.06
N GLU A 38 -9.31 -6.53 0.89
CA GLU A 38 -9.01 -5.67 -0.25
C GLU A 38 -7.64 -5.05 -0.09
N VAL A 39 -6.76 -5.30 -1.05
CA VAL A 39 -5.43 -4.70 -1.09
C VAL A 39 -5.49 -3.46 -1.97
N HIS A 40 -5.18 -2.32 -1.39
CA HIS A 40 -5.05 -1.05 -2.11
C HIS A 40 -3.57 -0.76 -2.25
N PHE A 41 -3.09 -0.79 -3.46
CA PHE A 41 -1.66 -0.85 -3.76
C PHE A 41 -1.14 0.47 -4.31
N VAL A 42 0.00 0.92 -3.79
CA VAL A 42 0.73 2.06 -4.32
C VAL A 42 2.23 1.78 -4.24
N ALA A 43 2.96 2.09 -5.30
CA ALA A 43 4.39 1.88 -5.32
C ALA A 43 5.08 3.07 -5.97
N SER A 44 6.29 3.38 -5.51
CA SER A 44 7.15 4.30 -6.22
C SER A 44 7.57 3.65 -7.54
N LYS A 45 8.07 4.46 -8.47
CA LYS A 45 8.60 3.94 -9.72
C LYS A 45 9.68 2.89 -9.46
N ALA A 46 10.60 3.19 -8.53
CA ALA A 46 11.65 2.26 -8.15
C ALA A 46 11.07 0.99 -7.53
N GLY A 47 10.00 1.10 -6.76
CA GLY A 47 9.33 -0.05 -6.16
C GLY A 47 8.75 -0.99 -7.21
N LEU A 48 8.13 -0.45 -8.25
CA LEU A 48 7.62 -1.27 -9.36
C LEU A 48 8.76 -1.97 -10.09
N GLU A 49 9.87 -1.27 -10.30
CA GLU A 49 11.05 -1.86 -10.96
C GLU A 49 11.61 -3.03 -10.15
N VAL A 50 11.68 -2.89 -8.83
CA VAL A 50 12.20 -3.94 -7.97
C VAL A 50 11.27 -5.15 -7.96
N LEU A 51 9.94 -4.93 -7.93
CA LEU A 51 8.96 -6.02 -8.01
C LEU A 51 9.15 -6.83 -9.29
N GLU A 52 9.30 -6.15 -10.41
CA GLU A 52 9.51 -6.84 -11.68
C GLU A 52 10.86 -7.55 -11.71
N TYR A 53 11.91 -6.88 -11.28
CA TYR A 53 13.26 -7.42 -11.32
C TYR A 53 13.44 -8.61 -10.39
N GLU A 54 12.98 -8.51 -9.14
CA GLU A 54 13.20 -9.55 -8.14
C GLU A 54 12.18 -10.68 -8.20
N CYS A 55 10.93 -10.36 -8.55
CA CYS A 55 9.83 -11.33 -8.50
C CYS A 55 9.24 -11.67 -9.86
N GLY A 56 9.64 -10.98 -10.91
CA GLY A 56 9.02 -11.14 -12.22
C GLY A 56 7.57 -10.68 -12.25
N LEU A 57 7.16 -9.86 -11.29
CA LEU A 57 5.77 -9.44 -11.15
C LEU A 57 5.51 -8.20 -12.00
N THR A 58 4.71 -8.37 -13.04
CA THR A 58 4.35 -7.29 -13.95
C THR A 58 3.12 -6.55 -13.46
N MET A 59 2.87 -5.37 -14.04
CA MET A 59 1.69 -4.58 -13.71
C MET A 59 0.40 -5.34 -14.03
N VAL A 60 0.38 -6.11 -15.11
CA VAL A 60 -0.79 -6.90 -15.49
C VAL A 60 -1.10 -7.95 -14.43
N GLN A 61 -0.08 -8.67 -13.95
CA GLN A 61 -0.25 -9.67 -12.90
C GLN A 61 -0.69 -9.02 -11.59
N LEU A 62 -0.09 -7.89 -11.26
CA LEU A 62 -0.41 -7.16 -10.04
C LEU A 62 -1.87 -6.70 -10.04
N THR A 63 -2.36 -6.23 -11.18
CA THR A 63 -3.76 -5.81 -11.32
C THR A 63 -4.73 -6.94 -10.99
N GLN A 64 -4.34 -8.18 -11.27
CA GLN A 64 -5.18 -9.35 -10.98
C GLN A 64 -5.14 -9.76 -9.51
N MET A 65 -4.11 -9.33 -8.77
CA MET A 65 -3.90 -9.74 -7.38
C MET A 65 -4.47 -8.76 -6.37
N VAL A 66 -4.59 -7.49 -6.72
CA VAL A 66 -5.01 -6.45 -5.80
C VAL A 66 -6.37 -5.89 -6.17
N HIS A 67 -7.03 -5.25 -5.20
CA HIS A 67 -8.33 -4.63 -5.44
C HIS A 67 -8.17 -3.39 -6.33
N LYS A 68 -7.17 -2.55 -6.05
CA LYS A 68 -6.92 -1.35 -6.83
C LYS A 68 -5.45 -0.95 -6.76
N ILE A 69 -4.90 -0.50 -7.89
CA ILE A 69 -3.57 0.09 -7.99
C ILE A 69 -3.72 1.60 -8.14
N TYR A 70 -2.95 2.34 -7.36
CA TYR A 70 -2.97 3.80 -7.39
C TYR A 70 -1.70 4.33 -8.04
N ASP A 71 -1.86 5.40 -8.81
CA ASP A 71 -0.73 6.12 -9.39
C ASP A 71 -0.04 6.94 -8.30
N VAL A 72 1.25 6.72 -8.09
CA VAL A 72 2.02 7.39 -7.05
C VAL A 72 2.07 8.92 -7.24
N ASN A 73 1.82 9.38 -8.44
CA ASN A 73 1.82 10.81 -8.77
C ASN A 73 0.46 11.48 -8.54
N ARG A 74 -0.59 10.71 -8.22
CA ARG A 74 -1.93 11.25 -8.02
C ARG A 74 -2.20 11.41 -6.52
N ILE A 75 -1.71 12.52 -5.98
CA ILE A 75 -1.83 12.80 -4.54
C ILE A 75 -3.26 13.13 -4.10
N ASP A 76 -4.17 13.27 -5.05
CA ASP A 76 -5.61 13.48 -4.79
C ASP A 76 -6.41 12.17 -4.76
N SER A 77 -5.74 11.03 -4.80
CA SER A 77 -6.40 9.72 -4.79
C SER A 77 -7.06 9.41 -3.44
N ALA A 78 -7.96 8.44 -3.46
CA ALA A 78 -8.76 8.09 -2.26
C ALA A 78 -7.90 7.78 -1.03
N ILE A 79 -6.79 7.07 -1.20
CA ILE A 79 -5.94 6.68 -0.06
C ILE A 79 -5.19 7.86 0.56
N ALA A 80 -5.23 9.04 -0.06
CA ALA A 80 -4.67 10.26 0.53
C ALA A 80 -5.67 10.97 1.44
N SER A 81 -6.87 10.44 1.59
CA SER A 81 -7.91 11.04 2.42
C SER A 81 -8.04 10.32 3.75
N GLY A 82 -8.14 11.09 4.83
CA GLY A 82 -8.38 10.53 6.16
C GLY A 82 -9.73 9.83 6.28
N SER A 83 -10.67 10.14 5.39
CA SER A 83 -11.99 9.50 5.38
C SER A 83 -12.01 8.16 4.64
N PHE A 84 -10.93 7.79 3.97
CA PHE A 84 -10.85 6.49 3.30
C PHE A 84 -10.83 5.39 4.36
N PRO A 85 -11.82 4.49 4.38
CA PRO A 85 -11.87 3.47 5.44
C PRO A 85 -10.88 2.35 5.17
N CYS A 86 -9.84 2.26 5.99
CA CYS A 86 -8.88 1.16 5.95
C CYS A 86 -8.36 0.87 7.35
N GLU A 87 -7.88 -0.34 7.57
CA GLU A 87 -7.40 -0.77 8.88
C GLU A 87 -5.98 -0.31 9.15
N SER A 88 -5.12 -0.42 8.15
CA SER A 88 -3.69 -0.17 8.32
C SER A 88 -3.01 0.00 6.99
N MET A 89 -1.75 0.37 7.04
CA MET A 89 -0.88 0.45 5.87
C MET A 89 0.44 -0.23 6.18
N VAL A 90 0.94 -0.98 5.21
CA VAL A 90 2.25 -1.64 5.28
C VAL A 90 3.09 -1.16 4.11
N ILE A 91 4.30 -0.71 4.37
CA ILE A 91 5.26 -0.39 3.33
C ILE A 91 6.38 -1.41 3.39
N VAL A 92 6.45 -2.28 2.39
CA VAL A 92 7.43 -3.36 2.36
C VAL A 92 7.84 -3.67 0.91
N PRO A 93 9.10 -3.58 0.57
CA PRO A 93 10.18 -3.01 1.38
C PRO A 93 10.04 -1.49 1.51
N CYS A 94 10.61 -0.95 2.58
CA CYS A 94 10.64 0.48 2.81
C CYS A 94 12.08 0.97 2.65
N SER A 95 12.34 1.79 1.62
CA SER A 95 13.67 2.35 1.40
C SER A 95 14.02 3.36 2.47
N MET A 96 15.32 3.61 2.64
CA MET A 96 15.78 4.62 3.61
C MET A 96 15.27 6.01 3.24
N LYS A 97 15.17 6.31 1.95
CA LYS A 97 14.60 7.58 1.49
C LYS A 97 13.14 7.72 1.94
N THR A 98 12.35 6.67 1.76
CA THR A 98 10.95 6.68 2.19
C THR A 98 10.85 6.81 3.70
N LEU A 99 11.63 6.04 4.43
CA LEU A 99 11.66 6.12 5.89
C LEU A 99 12.05 7.53 6.36
N GLY A 100 13.07 8.11 5.75
CA GLY A 100 13.51 9.47 6.08
C GLY A 100 12.43 10.51 5.80
N SER A 101 11.71 10.37 4.71
CA SER A 101 10.59 11.25 4.39
C SER A 101 9.49 11.16 5.45
N LEU A 102 9.12 9.93 5.83
CA LEU A 102 8.08 9.71 6.83
C LEU A 102 8.49 10.27 8.19
N ALA A 103 9.73 10.03 8.59
CA ALA A 103 10.24 10.48 9.88
C ALA A 103 10.26 12.02 9.98
N ASN A 104 10.37 12.71 8.85
CA ASN A 104 10.46 14.16 8.81
C ASN A 104 9.18 14.84 8.32
N GLY A 105 8.10 14.08 8.18
CA GLY A 105 6.82 14.64 7.77
C GLY A 105 6.79 15.13 6.33
N ILE A 106 7.65 14.58 5.47
CA ILE A 106 7.70 14.96 4.05
C ILE A 106 6.84 14.00 3.25
N ALA A 107 5.80 14.53 2.62
CA ALA A 107 4.83 13.74 1.87
C ALA A 107 4.81 14.18 0.40
N GLY A 108 5.89 13.88 -0.32
CA GLY A 108 6.09 14.38 -1.69
C GLY A 108 5.36 13.58 -2.77
N ASN A 109 4.85 12.40 -2.47
CA ASN A 109 4.10 11.59 -3.43
C ASN A 109 2.96 10.87 -2.71
N LEU A 110 2.16 10.11 -3.46
CA LEU A 110 1.01 9.43 -2.86
C LEU A 110 1.42 8.38 -1.84
N LEU A 111 2.53 7.68 -2.04
CA LEU A 111 3.00 6.66 -1.10
C LEU A 111 3.27 7.28 0.28
N THR A 112 4.04 8.35 0.33
CA THR A 112 4.37 9.02 1.58
C THR A 112 3.18 9.78 2.15
N ARG A 113 2.32 10.31 1.29
CA ARG A 113 1.10 10.99 1.75
C ARG A 113 0.12 10.02 2.40
N ALA A 114 -0.08 8.85 1.82
CA ALA A 114 -0.97 7.84 2.41
C ALA A 114 -0.44 7.40 3.77
N ALA A 115 0.87 7.26 3.92
CA ALA A 115 1.49 6.92 5.20
C ALA A 115 1.30 8.05 6.23
N ASP A 116 1.47 9.29 5.81
CA ASP A 116 1.25 10.45 6.67
C ASP A 116 -0.19 10.50 7.18
N VAL A 117 -1.15 10.28 6.30
CA VAL A 117 -2.58 10.22 6.65
C VAL A 117 -2.86 9.06 7.60
N THR A 118 -2.25 7.90 7.35
CA THR A 118 -2.39 6.73 8.21
C THR A 118 -1.97 7.06 9.64
N LEU A 119 -0.84 7.72 9.80
CA LEU A 119 -0.35 8.15 11.12
C LEU A 119 -1.28 9.20 11.74
N LYS A 120 -1.70 10.19 10.96
CA LYS A 120 -2.55 11.26 11.45
C LYS A 120 -3.89 10.73 11.97
N GLU A 121 -4.43 9.72 11.30
CA GLU A 121 -5.71 9.11 11.68
C GLU A 121 -5.56 8.05 12.79
N GLY A 122 -4.38 7.87 13.33
CA GLY A 122 -4.13 6.90 14.39
C GLY A 122 -4.22 5.45 13.96
N ARG A 123 -4.08 5.18 12.67
CA ARG A 123 -4.09 3.81 12.15
C ARG A 123 -2.68 3.24 12.20
N LYS A 124 -2.61 1.91 12.19
CA LYS A 124 -1.31 1.23 12.25
C LYS A 124 -0.56 1.39 10.94
N LEU A 125 0.69 1.80 11.05
CA LEU A 125 1.63 1.85 9.93
C LEU A 125 2.78 0.90 10.23
N VAL A 126 3.01 -0.08 9.35
CA VAL A 126 4.08 -1.06 9.48
C VAL A 126 5.09 -0.81 8.37
N LEU A 127 6.37 -0.76 8.74
CA LEU A 127 7.47 -0.55 7.80
C LEU A 127 8.41 -1.73 7.79
#